data_466fc30aa2847b5a13e2f2033dda4067
#
_entry.id   466fc30aa2847b5a13e2f2033dda4067
#
_cell.length_a   1.000
_cell.length_b   1.000
_cell.length_c   1.000
_cell.angle_alpha   90.00
_cell.angle_beta   90.00
_cell.angle_gamma   90.00
#
_symmetry.space_group_name_H-M   'P 1'
#
loop_
_entity.id
_entity.type
_entity.pdbx_description
1 polymer ?
#
loop_
_entity_poly.entity_id
_entity_poly.type
_entity_poly.pdbx_seq_one_letter_code
_entity_poly.pdbx_strand_id
1 'polypeptide(L)'
;MLRGPDWARTALIRRIAAGLLTLAAVALLLVPEDAPAETSVLVAVRDLAPGSTVAAADLAVRRWPTAQVPAGALHAVPDADGRVLAGAVRAGEALTDLRLIGPQLVVRAGGPDAAAVPLRPADPAVAALLAPGTVVDVVAPGDGAGGARVVAGRATVLSVLATAPGGPGRGTEGPLVLVALPQDVATEVAAASLAGELAVTLR
;
A
#
# COMPACT_ATOMS: atom_id res chain seq x y z
N MET A 1 -28.17 -78.78 -15.79
CA MET A 1 -27.54 -77.41 -15.84
C MET A 1 -28.35 -76.52 -14.91
N LEU A 2 -27.88 -76.36 -13.68
CA LEU A 2 -28.55 -75.50 -12.66
C LEU A 2 -28.10 -74.05 -12.86
N ARG A 3 -28.97 -73.23 -13.43
CA ARG A 3 -28.82 -71.75 -13.43
C ARG A 3 -29.01 -71.28 -11.99
N GLY A 4 -27.90 -70.82 -11.36
CA GLY A 4 -28.01 -70.20 -10.06
C GLY A 4 -28.87 -68.92 -10.16
N PRO A 5 -29.61 -68.56 -9.10
CA PRO A 5 -30.58 -67.51 -9.16
C PRO A 5 -29.93 -66.17 -9.42
N ASP A 6 -30.42 -65.42 -10.41
CA ASP A 6 -29.91 -64.12 -10.87
C ASP A 6 -29.74 -63.06 -9.77
N TRP A 7 -30.52 -63.20 -8.67
CA TRP A 7 -30.42 -62.33 -7.50
C TRP A 7 -29.09 -62.45 -6.74
N ALA A 8 -28.48 -63.65 -6.71
CA ALA A 8 -27.22 -63.86 -6.03
C ALA A 8 -26.05 -63.18 -6.80
N ARG A 9 -26.09 -63.17 -8.14
CA ARG A 9 -25.13 -62.45 -8.99
C ARG A 9 -25.26 -60.95 -8.85
N THR A 10 -26.47 -60.42 -8.84
CA THR A 10 -26.71 -58.96 -8.63
C THR A 10 -26.31 -58.50 -7.23
N ALA A 11 -26.54 -59.32 -6.19
CA ALA A 11 -26.09 -59.04 -4.84
C ALA A 11 -24.55 -59.04 -4.72
N LEU A 12 -23.87 -59.96 -5.40
CA LEU A 12 -22.39 -60.01 -5.45
C LEU A 12 -21.81 -58.75 -6.16
N ILE A 13 -22.36 -58.38 -7.31
CA ILE A 13 -21.93 -57.20 -8.07
C ILE A 13 -22.13 -55.92 -7.22
N ARG A 14 -23.25 -55.77 -6.53
CA ARG A 14 -23.52 -54.63 -5.63
C ARG A 14 -22.52 -54.56 -4.47
N ARG A 15 -22.14 -55.71 -3.87
CA ARG A 15 -21.12 -55.73 -2.79
C ARG A 15 -19.74 -55.36 -3.29
N ILE A 16 -19.34 -55.86 -4.48
CA ILE A 16 -18.08 -55.48 -5.11
C ILE A 16 -18.06 -54.02 -5.47
N ALA A 17 -19.13 -53.50 -6.06
CA ALA A 17 -19.24 -52.07 -6.38
C ALA A 17 -19.17 -51.19 -5.13
N ALA A 18 -19.87 -51.57 -4.05
CA ALA A 18 -19.81 -50.87 -2.77
C ALA A 18 -18.39 -50.88 -2.18
N GLY A 19 -17.72 -52.04 -2.22
CA GLY A 19 -16.32 -52.18 -1.78
C GLY A 19 -15.35 -51.29 -2.57
N LEU A 20 -15.50 -51.25 -3.89
CA LEU A 20 -14.69 -50.38 -4.75
C LEU A 20 -14.94 -48.90 -4.50
N LEU A 21 -16.20 -48.51 -4.31
CA LEU A 21 -16.54 -47.12 -3.96
C LEU A 21 -16.00 -46.71 -2.59
N THR A 22 -16.07 -47.60 -1.61
CA THR A 22 -15.47 -47.36 -0.29
C THR A 22 -13.94 -47.24 -0.39
N LEU A 23 -13.30 -48.12 -1.15
CA LEU A 23 -11.84 -48.06 -1.37
C LEU A 23 -11.45 -46.75 -2.09
N ALA A 24 -12.20 -46.36 -3.11
CA ALA A 24 -11.98 -45.11 -3.82
C ALA A 24 -12.19 -43.86 -2.90
N ALA A 25 -13.20 -43.87 -2.05
CA ALA A 25 -13.44 -42.82 -1.08
C ALA A 25 -12.31 -42.73 -0.05
N VAL A 26 -11.82 -43.86 0.46
CA VAL A 26 -10.69 -43.91 1.37
C VAL A 26 -9.40 -43.44 0.66
N ALA A 27 -9.17 -43.85 -0.58
CA ALA A 27 -8.03 -43.43 -1.36
C ALA A 27 -8.05 -41.89 -1.59
N LEU A 28 -9.21 -41.31 -1.87
CA LEU A 28 -9.37 -39.87 -2.01
C LEU A 28 -9.11 -39.11 -0.69
N LEU A 29 -9.50 -39.69 0.46
CA LEU A 29 -9.19 -39.11 1.78
C LEU A 29 -7.72 -39.21 2.16
N LEU A 30 -6.98 -40.16 1.56
CA LEU A 30 -5.54 -40.36 1.79
C LEU A 30 -4.65 -39.65 0.76
N VAL A 31 -5.25 -39.00 -0.27
CA VAL A 31 -4.46 -38.13 -1.16
C VAL A 31 -3.97 -36.96 -0.32
N PRO A 32 -2.65 -36.74 -0.18
CA PRO A 32 -2.16 -35.58 0.52
C PRO A 32 -2.68 -34.35 -0.21
N GLU A 33 -3.42 -33.51 0.50
CA GLU A 33 -3.71 -32.18 -0.01
C GLU A 33 -2.37 -31.47 -0.13
N ASP A 34 -1.93 -31.11 -1.33
CA ASP A 34 -0.71 -30.34 -1.53
C ASP A 34 -0.80 -29.11 -0.65
N ALA A 35 0.09 -29.01 0.34
CA ALA A 35 0.11 -27.86 1.23
C ALA A 35 0.20 -26.61 0.35
N PRO A 36 -0.69 -25.62 0.53
CA PRO A 36 -0.69 -24.43 -0.31
C PRO A 36 0.69 -23.80 -0.26
N ALA A 37 1.23 -23.45 -1.42
CA ALA A 37 2.51 -22.76 -1.50
C ALA A 37 2.47 -21.52 -0.61
N GLU A 38 3.49 -21.37 0.25
CA GLU A 38 3.59 -20.25 1.18
C GLU A 38 4.68 -19.28 0.73
N THR A 39 4.42 -18.01 0.93
CA THR A 39 5.35 -16.91 0.65
C THR A 39 5.59 -16.12 1.93
N SER A 40 6.83 -15.70 2.16
CA SER A 40 7.18 -14.80 3.25
C SER A 40 6.62 -13.42 2.95
N VAL A 41 5.95 -12.80 3.93
CA VAL A 41 5.37 -11.45 3.83
C VAL A 41 5.80 -10.66 5.07
N LEU A 42 6.21 -9.42 4.85
CA LEU A 42 6.56 -8.49 5.91
C LEU A 42 5.28 -7.87 6.48
N VAL A 43 5.11 -7.96 7.80
CA VAL A 43 3.92 -7.42 8.49
C VAL A 43 4.35 -6.49 9.62
N ALA A 44 3.51 -5.50 9.94
CA ALA A 44 3.70 -4.64 11.10
C ALA A 44 3.37 -5.40 12.40
N VAL A 45 4.19 -5.28 13.43
CA VAL A 45 3.95 -5.91 14.76
C VAL A 45 3.08 -5.03 15.67
N ARG A 46 2.95 -3.75 15.37
CA ARG A 46 2.13 -2.77 16.08
C ARG A 46 1.51 -1.78 15.11
N ASP A 47 0.57 -0.98 15.60
CA ASP A 47 0.03 0.15 14.82
C ASP A 47 1.12 1.20 14.59
N LEU A 48 1.25 1.65 13.35
CA LEU A 48 2.22 2.64 12.91
C LEU A 48 1.50 3.87 12.34
N ALA A 49 1.95 5.05 12.74
CA ALA A 49 1.36 6.31 12.32
C ALA A 49 1.85 6.74 10.92
N PRO A 50 1.04 7.49 10.15
CA PRO A 50 1.49 8.12 8.92
C PRO A 50 2.72 9.01 9.17
N GLY A 51 3.67 9.03 8.23
CA GLY A 51 4.88 9.83 8.33
C GLY A 51 5.92 9.33 9.32
N SER A 52 5.66 8.24 10.05
CA SER A 52 6.67 7.64 10.92
C SER A 52 7.71 6.87 10.11
N THR A 53 8.95 6.88 10.60
CA THR A 53 10.02 6.03 10.08
C THR A 53 9.84 4.63 10.63
N VAL A 54 9.81 3.64 9.76
CA VAL A 54 9.70 2.22 10.11
C VAL A 54 11.04 1.75 10.67
N ALA A 55 11.04 1.13 11.82
CA ALA A 55 12.20 0.48 12.39
C ALA A 55 12.10 -1.05 12.25
N ALA A 56 13.24 -1.74 12.17
CA ALA A 56 13.29 -3.20 12.10
C ALA A 56 12.48 -3.88 13.22
N ALA A 57 12.44 -3.28 14.42
CA ALA A 57 11.65 -3.76 15.56
C ALA A 57 10.13 -3.68 15.38
N ASP A 58 9.67 -2.87 14.43
CA ASP A 58 8.25 -2.70 14.08
C ASP A 58 7.75 -3.77 13.10
N LEU A 59 8.63 -4.64 12.63
CA LEU A 59 8.42 -5.54 11.53
C LEU A 59 8.59 -7.00 11.93
N ALA A 60 7.80 -7.89 11.34
CA ALA A 60 7.98 -9.32 11.42
C ALA A 60 7.72 -9.98 10.06
N VAL A 61 8.48 -11.02 9.75
CA VAL A 61 8.22 -11.86 8.59
C VAL A 61 7.24 -12.95 8.97
N ARG A 62 6.16 -13.11 8.21
CA ARG A 62 5.13 -14.13 8.37
C ARG A 62 4.99 -14.93 7.09
N ARG A 63 4.63 -16.21 7.21
CA ARG A 63 4.30 -17.06 6.06
C ARG A 63 2.81 -16.96 5.79
N TRP A 64 2.47 -16.66 4.55
CA TRP A 64 1.09 -16.55 4.09
C TRP A 64 0.89 -17.47 2.88
N PRO A 65 -0.31 -18.05 2.69
CA PRO A 65 -0.64 -18.73 1.45
C PRO A 65 -0.41 -17.77 0.27
N THR A 66 0.35 -18.20 -0.72
CA THR A 66 0.76 -17.35 -1.87
C THR A 66 -0.44 -16.69 -2.55
N ALA A 67 -1.58 -17.37 -2.61
CA ALA A 67 -2.82 -16.83 -3.19
C ALA A 67 -3.43 -15.65 -2.40
N GLN A 68 -3.02 -15.44 -1.15
CA GLN A 68 -3.51 -14.36 -0.28
C GLN A 68 -2.52 -13.18 -0.17
N VAL A 69 -1.33 -13.32 -0.76
CA VAL A 69 -0.31 -12.27 -0.71
C VAL A 69 -0.72 -11.11 -1.61
N PRO A 70 -0.85 -9.87 -1.09
CA PRO A 70 -1.18 -8.72 -1.90
C PRO A 70 -0.07 -8.39 -2.89
N ALA A 71 -0.44 -7.83 -4.04
CA ALA A 71 0.54 -7.34 -5.01
C ALA A 71 1.42 -6.25 -4.39
N GLY A 72 2.73 -6.29 -4.65
CA GLY A 72 3.68 -5.34 -4.09
C GLY A 72 4.01 -5.57 -2.61
N ALA A 73 3.62 -6.72 -2.03
CA ALA A 73 4.01 -7.06 -0.67
C ALA A 73 5.53 -7.12 -0.52
N LEU A 74 6.02 -6.60 0.59
CA LEU A 74 7.44 -6.67 0.94
C LEU A 74 7.74 -8.01 1.63
N HIS A 75 8.95 -8.51 1.48
CA HIS A 75 9.30 -9.86 1.89
C HIS A 75 10.35 -9.93 2.99
N ALA A 76 11.17 -8.89 3.13
CA ALA A 76 12.27 -8.85 4.06
C ALA A 76 12.34 -7.50 4.81
N VAL A 77 12.87 -7.53 6.04
CA VAL A 77 13.00 -6.33 6.89
C VAL A 77 13.76 -5.20 6.19
N PRO A 78 14.89 -5.45 5.47
CA PRO A 78 15.63 -4.38 4.78
C PRO A 78 14.81 -3.64 3.71
N ASP A 79 13.72 -4.23 3.21
CA ASP A 79 12.87 -3.60 2.19
C ASP A 79 12.09 -2.39 2.75
N ALA A 80 11.91 -2.33 4.08
CA ALA A 80 11.13 -1.29 4.75
C ALA A 80 11.87 -0.54 5.86
N ASP A 81 12.94 -1.10 6.42
CA ASP A 81 13.69 -0.49 7.52
C ASP A 81 14.26 0.88 7.11
N GLY A 82 14.08 1.88 7.96
CA GLY A 82 14.50 3.25 7.72
C GLY A 82 13.61 4.03 6.74
N ARG A 83 12.61 3.42 6.13
CA ARG A 83 11.68 4.10 5.19
C ARG A 83 10.52 4.75 5.93
N VAL A 84 9.91 5.74 5.31
CA VAL A 84 8.81 6.54 5.88
C VAL A 84 7.48 6.02 5.36
N LEU A 85 6.50 5.87 6.28
CA LEU A 85 5.14 5.47 5.93
C LEU A 85 4.36 6.61 5.28
N ALA A 86 3.69 6.31 4.18
CA ALA A 86 2.79 7.25 3.52
C ALA A 86 1.45 7.39 4.25
N GLY A 87 0.97 6.30 4.84
CA GLY A 87 -0.30 6.24 5.57
C GLY A 87 -0.20 5.37 6.82
N ALA A 88 -1.24 5.37 7.64
CA ALA A 88 -1.32 4.49 8.82
C ALA A 88 -1.30 3.01 8.42
N VAL A 89 -0.66 2.19 9.24
CA VAL A 89 -0.59 0.73 9.10
C VAL A 89 -1.01 0.10 10.42
N ARG A 90 -1.86 -0.92 10.36
CA ARG A 90 -2.31 -1.65 11.55
C ARG A 90 -1.40 -2.82 11.89
N ALA A 91 -1.38 -3.20 13.17
CA ALA A 91 -0.72 -4.43 13.59
C ALA A 91 -1.25 -5.64 12.83
N GLY A 92 -0.35 -6.49 12.30
CA GLY A 92 -0.68 -7.65 11.47
C GLY A 92 -0.94 -7.34 10.00
N GLU A 93 -0.96 -6.08 9.58
CA GLU A 93 -1.13 -5.69 8.19
C GLU A 93 0.14 -5.99 7.39
N ALA A 94 -0.02 -6.55 6.18
CA ALA A 94 1.08 -6.75 5.26
C ALA A 94 1.56 -5.40 4.70
N LEU A 95 2.87 -5.15 4.79
CA LEU A 95 3.47 -3.98 4.19
C LEU A 95 3.62 -4.19 2.68
N THR A 96 3.21 -3.18 1.92
CA THR A 96 3.41 -3.10 0.48
C THR A 96 4.30 -1.91 0.13
N ASP A 97 4.87 -1.93 -1.06
CA ASP A 97 5.65 -0.83 -1.62
C ASP A 97 4.88 0.51 -1.64
N LEU A 98 3.54 0.47 -1.81
CA LEU A 98 2.67 1.64 -1.80
C LEU A 98 2.37 2.18 -0.39
N ARG A 99 2.67 1.44 0.68
CA ARG A 99 2.59 1.93 2.06
C ARG A 99 3.78 2.80 2.45
N LEU A 100 4.83 2.77 1.66
CA LEU A 100 6.08 3.50 1.91
C LEU A 100 6.23 4.65 0.93
N ILE A 101 6.71 5.80 1.43
CA ILE A 101 7.09 6.92 0.56
C ILE A 101 8.27 6.46 -0.32
N GLY A 102 8.06 6.51 -1.62
CA GLY A 102 9.07 6.07 -2.58
C GLY A 102 8.58 6.11 -4.03
N PRO A 103 9.44 5.72 -4.98
CA PRO A 103 9.15 5.83 -6.41
C PRO A 103 7.85 5.15 -6.85
N GLN A 104 7.55 3.97 -6.30
CA GLN A 104 6.33 3.23 -6.67
C GLN A 104 5.06 4.00 -6.31
N LEU A 105 5.03 4.60 -5.11
CA LEU A 105 3.90 5.43 -4.69
C LEU A 105 3.77 6.68 -5.56
N VAL A 106 4.89 7.32 -5.90
CA VAL A 106 4.92 8.53 -6.75
C VAL A 106 4.36 8.23 -8.13
N VAL A 107 4.86 7.16 -8.77
CA VAL A 107 4.38 6.70 -10.09
C VAL A 107 2.90 6.30 -10.03
N ARG A 108 2.48 5.63 -8.97
CA ARG A 108 1.08 5.20 -8.80
C ARG A 108 0.13 6.39 -8.66
N ALA A 109 0.56 7.47 -7.99
CA ALA A 109 -0.27 8.64 -7.71
C ALA A 109 -0.25 9.69 -8.83
N GLY A 110 0.89 9.89 -9.49
CA GLY A 110 1.09 10.97 -10.45
C GLY A 110 1.38 10.53 -11.90
N GLY A 111 1.50 9.20 -12.15
CA GLY A 111 1.84 8.66 -13.47
C GLY A 111 3.33 8.31 -13.61
N PRO A 112 3.73 7.73 -14.78
CA PRO A 112 5.07 7.17 -14.98
C PRO A 112 6.20 8.20 -14.85
N ASP A 113 5.95 9.45 -15.25
CA ASP A 113 6.93 10.55 -15.21
C ASP A 113 6.68 11.50 -14.05
N ALA A 114 6.04 11.02 -12.97
CA ALA A 114 5.75 11.86 -11.82
C ALA A 114 6.98 12.05 -10.91
N ALA A 115 7.03 13.22 -10.31
CA ALA A 115 7.95 13.54 -9.23
C ALA A 115 7.20 13.89 -7.95
N ALA A 116 7.84 13.63 -6.81
CA ALA A 116 7.33 14.04 -5.51
C ALA A 116 7.90 15.39 -5.12
N VAL A 117 7.05 16.35 -4.80
CA VAL A 117 7.46 17.70 -4.38
C VAL A 117 6.99 17.94 -2.96
N PRO A 118 7.90 18.27 -2.03
CA PRO A 118 7.53 18.75 -0.70
C PRO A 118 7.09 20.21 -0.77
N LEU A 119 5.94 20.52 -0.21
CA LEU A 119 5.47 21.89 -0.08
C LEU A 119 4.95 22.16 1.35
N ARG A 120 5.00 23.40 1.75
CA ARG A 120 4.37 23.89 2.97
C ARG A 120 3.23 24.82 2.59
N PRO A 121 1.97 24.49 2.96
CA PRO A 121 0.87 25.40 2.77
C PRO A 121 1.09 26.70 3.57
N ALA A 122 0.73 27.83 2.99
CA ALA A 122 0.78 29.14 3.64
C ALA A 122 0.01 29.16 4.97
N ASP A 123 -1.12 28.46 5.02
CA ASP A 123 -1.87 28.21 6.25
C ASP A 123 -1.64 26.75 6.72
N PRO A 124 -0.94 26.55 7.86
CA PRO A 124 -0.72 25.21 8.41
C PRO A 124 -2.02 24.46 8.75
N ALA A 125 -3.13 25.17 9.02
CA ALA A 125 -4.42 24.55 9.31
C ALA A 125 -4.99 23.80 8.08
N VAL A 126 -4.66 24.23 6.87
CA VAL A 126 -5.06 23.55 5.64
C VAL A 126 -4.46 22.17 5.56
N ALA A 127 -3.22 21.99 6.02
CA ALA A 127 -2.58 20.67 6.01
C ALA A 127 -3.33 19.63 6.86
N ALA A 128 -4.03 20.06 7.92
CA ALA A 128 -4.84 19.17 8.75
C ALA A 128 -6.09 18.61 8.03
N LEU A 129 -6.51 19.27 6.95
CA LEU A 129 -7.63 18.85 6.11
C LEU A 129 -7.19 17.91 4.99
N LEU A 130 -5.89 17.79 4.77
CA LEU A 130 -5.34 16.97 3.70
C LEU A 130 -5.09 15.53 4.18
N ALA A 131 -5.40 14.59 3.34
CA ALA A 131 -5.13 13.18 3.55
C ALA A 131 -4.43 12.59 2.32
N PRO A 132 -3.66 11.50 2.46
CA PRO A 132 -3.13 10.76 1.32
C PRO A 132 -4.25 10.40 0.33
N GLY A 133 -4.02 10.68 -0.97
CA GLY A 133 -4.99 10.51 -2.05
C GLY A 133 -5.87 11.73 -2.32
N THR A 134 -5.87 12.76 -1.49
CA THR A 134 -6.57 14.02 -1.79
C THR A 134 -5.95 14.69 -3.02
N VAL A 135 -6.81 15.15 -3.93
CA VAL A 135 -6.39 15.92 -5.12
C VAL A 135 -6.53 17.42 -4.83
N VAL A 136 -5.46 18.16 -5.06
CA VAL A 136 -5.39 19.61 -4.78
C VAL A 136 -4.82 20.36 -5.98
N ASP A 137 -5.15 21.64 -6.07
CA ASP A 137 -4.44 22.56 -6.95
C ASP A 137 -3.46 23.40 -6.10
N VAL A 138 -2.26 23.60 -6.63
CA VAL A 138 -1.21 24.40 -6.00
C VAL A 138 -1.21 25.80 -6.59
N VAL A 139 -1.30 26.80 -5.74
CA VAL A 139 -1.44 28.21 -6.11
C VAL A 139 -0.29 29.00 -5.53
N ALA A 140 0.39 29.78 -6.37
CA ALA A 140 1.42 30.73 -5.98
C ALA A 140 0.92 32.18 -6.12
N PRO A 141 1.56 33.13 -5.43
CA PRO A 141 1.37 34.56 -5.73
C PRO A 141 1.69 34.86 -7.21
N GLY A 142 0.90 35.72 -7.84
CA GLY A 142 1.14 36.17 -9.20
C GLY A 142 2.09 37.37 -9.25
N ASP A 143 2.56 37.71 -10.47
CA ASP A 143 3.57 38.74 -10.70
C ASP A 143 3.01 40.18 -10.54
N GLY A 144 1.80 40.35 -10.03
CA GLY A 144 1.15 41.65 -9.82
C GLY A 144 0.48 41.82 -8.46
N ALA A 145 0.18 43.03 -8.06
CA ALA A 145 -0.42 43.34 -6.75
C ALA A 145 -1.77 42.58 -6.59
N GLY A 146 -1.77 41.52 -5.78
CA GLY A 146 -2.96 40.73 -5.41
C GLY A 146 -3.34 39.62 -6.42
N GLY A 147 -2.53 39.34 -7.42
CA GLY A 147 -2.74 38.19 -8.34
C GLY A 147 -2.40 36.85 -7.71
N ALA A 148 -3.11 35.80 -8.09
CA ALA A 148 -2.79 34.43 -7.78
C ALA A 148 -2.72 33.60 -9.07
N ARG A 149 -1.78 32.65 -9.14
CA ARG A 149 -1.58 31.78 -10.29
C ARG A 149 -1.61 30.33 -9.86
N VAL A 150 -2.39 29.52 -10.53
CA VAL A 150 -2.33 28.06 -10.37
C VAL A 150 -1.04 27.58 -11.02
N VAL A 151 -0.11 27.09 -10.21
CA VAL A 151 1.18 26.54 -10.65
C VAL A 151 1.02 25.09 -11.04
N ALA A 152 0.21 24.36 -10.30
CA ALA A 152 -0.09 22.96 -10.61
C ALA A 152 -1.56 22.67 -10.34
N GLY A 153 -2.23 22.10 -11.34
CA GLY A 153 -3.56 21.50 -11.18
C GLY A 153 -3.48 20.01 -10.92
N ARG A 154 -4.38 19.49 -10.08
CA ARG A 154 -4.56 18.05 -9.83
C ARG A 154 -3.33 17.36 -9.21
N ALA A 155 -2.65 18.01 -8.30
CA ALA A 155 -1.60 17.39 -7.50
C ALA A 155 -2.22 16.36 -6.55
N THR A 156 -1.66 15.15 -6.48
CA THR A 156 -2.12 14.12 -5.55
C THR A 156 -1.28 14.14 -4.29
N VAL A 157 -1.91 14.31 -3.12
CA VAL A 157 -1.25 14.24 -1.82
C VAL A 157 -0.78 12.82 -1.56
N LEU A 158 0.53 12.63 -1.34
CA LEU A 158 1.14 11.34 -1.00
C LEU A 158 1.16 11.13 0.52
N SER A 159 1.52 12.16 1.26
CA SER A 159 1.58 12.11 2.72
C SER A 159 1.57 13.52 3.31
N VAL A 160 1.10 13.62 4.55
CA VAL A 160 1.23 14.82 5.37
C VAL A 160 2.14 14.47 6.54
N LEU A 161 3.31 15.08 6.55
CA LEU A 161 4.35 14.84 7.56
C LEU A 161 4.23 15.90 8.63
N ALA A 162 3.97 15.49 9.86
CA ALA A 162 4.02 16.41 10.99
C ALA A 162 5.45 16.96 11.12
N THR A 163 5.57 18.23 11.48
CA THR A 163 6.88 18.82 11.76
C THR A 163 7.53 18.04 12.91
N ALA A 164 8.74 17.49 12.67
CA ALA A 164 9.48 16.85 13.76
C ALA A 164 9.83 17.92 14.81
N PRO A 165 9.58 17.66 16.10
CA PRO A 165 10.01 18.57 17.15
C PRO A 165 11.53 18.61 17.19
N GLY A 166 12.14 19.79 16.98
CA GLY A 166 13.50 20.08 17.41
C GLY A 166 14.65 19.77 16.44
N GLY A 167 14.59 20.26 15.18
CA GLY A 167 15.81 20.49 14.41
C GLY A 167 16.32 21.92 14.68
N PRO A 168 17.60 22.13 15.08
CA PRO A 168 18.12 23.48 15.24
C PRO A 168 18.32 24.13 13.86
N GLY A 169 17.57 25.18 13.57
CA GLY A 169 17.84 26.14 12.51
C GLY A 169 17.08 25.95 11.21
N ARG A 170 15.91 26.56 11.20
CA ARG A 170 15.28 27.37 10.15
C ARG A 170 13.78 27.40 10.41
N GLY A 171 13.31 28.57 10.83
CA GLY A 171 11.92 28.83 11.20
C GLY A 171 10.95 28.77 10.02
N THR A 172 10.56 27.58 9.64
CA THR A 172 9.33 27.33 8.92
C THR A 172 8.57 26.27 9.73
N GLU A 173 7.85 26.74 10.73
CA GLU A 173 6.92 25.94 11.53
C GLU A 173 5.72 25.60 10.66
N GLY A 174 5.44 24.32 10.50
CA GLY A 174 4.26 23.85 9.80
C GLY A 174 4.44 22.44 9.22
N PRO A 175 3.36 21.69 9.03
CA PRO A 175 3.40 20.38 8.44
C PRO A 175 3.88 20.43 6.99
N LEU A 176 4.65 19.43 6.60
CA LEU A 176 5.13 19.25 5.24
C LEU A 176 4.16 18.35 4.48
N VAL A 177 3.63 18.83 3.37
CA VAL A 177 2.78 18.05 2.48
C VAL A 177 3.60 17.56 1.29
N LEU A 178 3.66 16.27 1.08
CA LEU A 178 4.31 15.67 -0.07
C LEU A 178 3.25 15.42 -1.15
N VAL A 179 3.45 15.98 -2.34
CA VAL A 179 2.52 15.82 -3.46
C VAL A 179 3.21 15.17 -4.66
N ALA A 180 2.46 14.35 -5.42
CA ALA A 180 2.88 13.82 -6.70
C ALA A 180 2.37 14.70 -7.83
N LEU A 181 3.25 15.03 -8.75
CA LEU A 181 3.01 15.89 -9.92
C LEU A 181 3.76 15.34 -11.13
N PRO A 182 3.29 15.58 -12.37
CA PRO A 182 4.11 15.40 -13.56
C PRO A 182 5.44 16.17 -13.44
N GLN A 183 6.51 15.62 -13.95
CA GLN A 183 7.87 16.14 -13.69
C GLN A 183 8.09 17.54 -14.25
N ASP A 184 7.47 17.87 -15.37
CA ASP A 184 7.50 19.22 -15.97
C ASP A 184 6.93 20.27 -15.02
N VAL A 185 5.79 19.99 -14.39
CA VAL A 185 5.12 20.87 -13.40
C VAL A 185 5.82 20.85 -12.05
N ALA A 186 6.40 19.69 -11.66
CA ALA A 186 7.09 19.53 -10.38
C ALA A 186 8.25 20.51 -10.19
N THR A 187 9.00 20.78 -11.26
CA THR A 187 10.12 21.75 -11.23
C THR A 187 9.62 23.18 -10.97
N GLU A 188 8.51 23.56 -11.58
CA GLU A 188 7.90 24.87 -11.39
C GLU A 188 7.37 25.05 -9.97
N VAL A 189 6.67 24.03 -9.44
CA VAL A 189 6.18 24.04 -8.06
C VAL A 189 7.33 24.10 -7.05
N ALA A 190 8.40 23.34 -7.28
CA ALA A 190 9.59 23.37 -6.43
C ALA A 190 10.25 24.76 -6.42
N ALA A 191 10.38 25.40 -7.59
CA ALA A 191 10.90 26.77 -7.70
C ALA A 191 9.98 27.77 -6.97
N ALA A 192 8.67 27.67 -7.15
CA ALA A 192 7.71 28.54 -6.47
C ALA A 192 7.75 28.34 -4.94
N SER A 193 7.95 27.13 -4.47
CA SER A 193 8.09 26.80 -3.03
C SER A 193 9.36 27.44 -2.41
N LEU A 194 10.41 27.65 -3.19
CA LEU A 194 11.62 28.35 -2.74
C LEU A 194 11.42 29.87 -2.72
N ALA A 195 10.56 30.40 -3.60
CA ALA A 195 10.34 31.84 -3.73
C ALA A 195 9.35 32.40 -2.70
N GLY A 196 8.46 31.59 -2.13
CA GLY A 196 7.46 32.07 -1.20
C GLY A 196 6.48 31.00 -0.73
N GLU A 197 5.42 31.49 -0.05
CA GLU A 197 4.35 30.64 0.47
C GLU A 197 3.43 30.17 -0.67
N LEU A 198 3.05 28.90 -0.63
CA LEU A 198 2.10 28.29 -1.55
C LEU A 198 0.76 28.07 -0.86
N ALA A 199 -0.33 28.38 -1.55
CA ALA A 199 -1.67 27.98 -1.13
C ALA A 199 -2.07 26.68 -1.83
N VAL A 200 -2.95 25.91 -1.22
CA VAL A 200 -3.57 24.72 -1.84
C VAL A 200 -5.09 24.85 -1.79
N THR A 201 -5.74 24.45 -2.86
CA THR A 201 -7.20 24.37 -2.92
C THR A 201 -7.60 22.92 -3.14
N LEU A 202 -8.57 22.44 -2.33
CA LEU A 202 -9.10 21.08 -2.45
C LEU A 202 -10.06 21.00 -3.65
N ARG A 203 -10.08 19.82 -4.29
CA ARG A 203 -11.01 19.49 -5.38
C ARG A 203 -11.99 18.39 -4.96
#